data_5949ae0359ce77c4ccddcd26ed606372
#
_entry.id   5949ae0359ce77c4ccddcd26ed606372
#
_cell.length_a   1.000
_cell.length_b   1.000
_cell.length_c   1.000
_cell.angle_alpha   90.00
_cell.angle_beta   90.00
_cell.angle_gamma   90.00
#
_symmetry.space_group_name_H-M   'P 1'
#
loop_
_entity.id
_entity.type
_entity.pdbx_description
1 polymer ?
#
loop_
_entity_poly.entity_id
_entity_poly.type
_entity_poly.pdbx_seq_one_letter_code
_entity_poly.pdbx_strand_id
1 'polypeptide(L)'
;LAQAVKGKKIAYGLRLTVSPASIDVYSQIAAKGYIGDIMEAGGLVLNQCADPEIQGRVGMGETMVSNDWKNMPGYAGYEESQTILTDTTTAIQAALTGQIGKKEEKLEEEMQENKPVIIEGRCWKFGDDIDTDIIIPTQWVCVPMEEMKHHAFEPLRPELADQLRDGDILVAGDNFGCGSSREMAAEVIKENGVRCIIAKSFARIFFRNAINNGILLIECPALPDEVKEGDVVRVELNKEITCNGKVYPIGKIHQNLYEIIADGGLVKHIENRVE
;
A
#
# COMPACT_ATOMS: atom_id res chain seq x y z
N LEU A 1 -2.08 20.92 6.61
CA LEU A 1 -2.00 20.89 8.09
C LEU A 1 -1.80 22.30 8.63
N ALA A 2 -0.70 23.03 8.34
CA ALA A 2 -0.41 24.36 8.91
C ALA A 2 -1.58 25.34 8.80
N GLN A 3 -2.20 25.47 7.62
CA GLN A 3 -3.36 26.32 7.41
C GLN A 3 -4.57 25.92 8.28
N ALA A 4 -4.76 24.63 8.54
CA ALA A 4 -5.88 24.15 9.34
C ALA A 4 -5.71 24.43 10.85
N VAL A 5 -4.47 24.52 11.34
CA VAL A 5 -4.14 24.80 12.75
C VAL A 5 -3.85 26.28 13.01
N LYS A 6 -3.66 27.09 11.98
CA LYS A 6 -3.34 28.52 12.10
C LYS A 6 -4.37 29.26 12.95
N GLY A 7 -3.90 29.96 13.97
CA GLY A 7 -4.74 30.69 14.93
C GLY A 7 -5.54 29.80 15.89
N LYS A 8 -5.32 28.49 15.89
CA LYS A 8 -5.97 27.55 16.80
C LYS A 8 -4.96 26.97 17.78
N LYS A 9 -5.44 26.23 18.78
CA LYS A 9 -4.60 25.50 19.74
C LYS A 9 -4.93 24.02 19.67
N ILE A 10 -3.89 23.20 19.85
CA ILE A 10 -4.04 21.76 20.05
C ILE A 10 -4.81 21.52 21.33
N ALA A 11 -5.72 20.56 21.33
CA ALA A 11 -6.55 20.23 22.48
C ALA A 11 -5.68 19.87 23.69
N TYR A 12 -6.13 20.27 24.87
CA TYR A 12 -5.38 20.05 26.11
C TYR A 12 -5.09 18.56 26.34
N GLY A 13 -3.86 18.26 26.77
CA GLY A 13 -3.41 16.89 27.04
C GLY A 13 -2.97 16.11 25.80
N LEU A 14 -3.02 16.71 24.61
CA LEU A 14 -2.55 16.06 23.38
C LEU A 14 -1.15 16.55 22.97
N ARG A 15 -0.45 15.70 22.25
CA ARG A 15 0.82 16.01 21.58
C ARG A 15 0.60 15.87 20.07
N LEU A 16 0.84 16.94 19.31
CA LEU A 16 0.88 16.90 17.86
C LEU A 16 2.34 16.91 17.41
N THR A 17 2.76 15.88 16.69
CA THR A 17 4.08 15.82 16.07
C THR A 17 3.91 15.77 14.56
N VAL A 18 4.68 16.60 13.85
CA VAL A 18 4.66 16.69 12.38
C VAL A 18 6.04 16.37 11.85
N SER A 19 6.13 15.32 11.04
CA SER A 19 7.36 14.89 10.35
C SER A 19 7.24 15.19 8.86
N PRO A 20 7.98 16.15 8.31
CA PRO A 20 8.05 16.36 6.86
C PRO A 20 8.68 15.16 6.15
N ALA A 21 8.17 14.82 4.97
CA ALA A 21 8.58 13.62 4.22
C ALA A 21 10.04 13.71 3.70
N SER A 22 10.59 14.92 3.55
CA SER A 22 11.97 15.13 3.10
C SER A 22 12.50 16.46 3.58
N ILE A 23 13.82 16.67 3.44
CA ILE A 23 14.48 17.94 3.73
C ILE A 23 13.98 19.05 2.81
N ASP A 24 13.63 18.74 1.57
CA ASP A 24 13.09 19.71 0.63
C ASP A 24 11.70 20.19 1.07
N VAL A 25 10.83 19.26 1.50
CA VAL A 25 9.54 19.61 2.10
C VAL A 25 9.72 20.44 3.35
N TYR A 26 10.67 20.07 4.22
CA TYR A 26 11.01 20.85 5.41
C TYR A 26 11.41 22.29 5.04
N SER A 27 12.30 22.46 4.07
CA SER A 27 12.75 23.76 3.60
C SER A 27 11.61 24.60 3.03
N GLN A 28 10.71 24.00 2.25
CA GLN A 28 9.54 24.69 1.70
C GLN A 28 8.55 25.15 2.78
N ILE A 29 8.26 24.33 3.78
CA ILE A 29 7.36 24.72 4.87
C ILE A 29 7.99 25.76 5.79
N ALA A 30 9.32 25.75 5.96
CA ALA A 30 10.05 26.77 6.69
C ALA A 30 9.95 28.12 5.96
N ALA A 31 10.22 28.14 4.66
CA ALA A 31 10.15 29.35 3.83
C ALA A 31 8.74 29.98 3.79
N LYS A 32 7.69 29.15 3.90
CA LYS A 32 6.29 29.60 3.94
C LYS A 32 5.80 30.00 5.35
N GLY A 33 6.64 29.91 6.38
CA GLY A 33 6.27 30.23 7.76
C GLY A 33 5.38 29.17 8.43
N TYR A 34 5.13 28.04 7.81
CA TYR A 34 4.23 27.00 8.31
C TYR A 34 4.73 26.32 9.58
N ILE A 35 6.05 26.29 9.78
CA ILE A 35 6.64 25.79 11.04
C ILE A 35 6.16 26.66 12.21
N GLY A 36 6.20 28.01 12.06
CA GLY A 36 5.70 28.93 13.06
C GLY A 36 4.22 28.72 13.39
N ASP A 37 3.36 28.63 12.37
CA ASP A 37 1.90 28.40 12.54
C ASP A 37 1.63 27.11 13.34
N ILE A 38 2.39 26.03 13.07
CA ILE A 38 2.25 24.75 13.77
C ILE A 38 2.72 24.86 15.24
N MET A 39 3.86 25.49 15.46
CA MET A 39 4.42 25.68 16.79
C MET A 39 3.55 26.59 17.67
N GLU A 40 3.00 27.66 17.09
CA GLU A 40 2.04 28.54 17.76
C GLU A 40 0.77 27.77 18.17
N ALA A 41 0.33 26.79 17.36
CA ALA A 41 -0.78 25.93 17.72
C ALA A 41 -0.45 24.95 18.89
N GLY A 42 0.84 24.76 19.22
CA GLY A 42 1.30 23.82 20.23
C GLY A 42 1.81 22.50 19.65
N GLY A 43 2.03 22.43 18.33
CA GLY A 43 2.61 21.27 17.67
C GLY A 43 4.14 21.30 17.65
N LEU A 44 4.77 20.15 17.51
CA LEU A 44 6.20 19.96 17.32
C LEU A 44 6.47 19.60 15.85
N VAL A 45 7.37 20.31 15.20
CA VAL A 45 7.83 20.00 13.84
C VAL A 45 9.24 19.46 13.90
N LEU A 46 9.44 18.30 13.30
CA LEU A 46 10.72 17.61 13.26
C LEU A 46 11.47 17.97 11.99
N ASN A 47 12.79 17.91 12.05
CA ASN A 47 13.64 18.37 10.94
C ASN A 47 13.84 17.31 9.84
N GLN A 48 13.33 16.10 10.03
CA GLN A 48 13.41 15.04 9.03
C GLN A 48 12.32 13.99 9.29
N CYS A 49 12.13 13.10 8.30
CA CYS A 49 11.30 11.92 8.46
C CYS A 49 11.82 11.12 9.65
N ALA A 50 11.04 11.10 10.68
CA ALA A 50 11.46 10.55 11.94
C ALA A 50 10.65 9.29 12.26
N ASP A 51 11.37 8.30 12.74
CA ASP A 51 10.77 7.10 13.24
C ASP A 51 9.95 7.42 14.50
N PRO A 52 8.68 7.00 14.60
CA PRO A 52 7.88 7.18 15.81
C PRO A 52 8.56 6.65 17.07
N GLU A 53 9.41 5.64 16.97
CA GLU A 53 10.19 5.11 18.09
C GLU A 53 11.11 6.16 18.74
N ILE A 54 11.56 7.14 17.96
CA ILE A 54 12.50 8.15 18.43
C ILE A 54 11.78 9.37 19.00
N GLN A 55 10.54 9.64 18.59
CA GLN A 55 9.97 10.98 18.68
C GLN A 55 8.68 11.15 19.44
N GLY A 56 7.99 10.12 19.71
CA GLY A 56 6.68 10.23 20.34
C GLY A 56 6.25 8.95 20.98
N ARG A 57 7.08 8.44 21.90
CA ARG A 57 6.72 7.21 22.62
C ARG A 57 5.36 7.38 23.25
N VAL A 58 4.48 6.47 22.90
CA VAL A 58 3.13 6.34 23.45
C VAL A 58 3.25 5.61 24.77
N GLY A 59 2.75 6.20 25.82
CA GLY A 59 2.77 5.65 27.16
C GLY A 59 1.64 4.65 27.41
N MET A 60 1.65 4.07 28.59
CA MET A 60 0.59 3.18 29.07
C MET A 60 -0.75 3.93 29.09
N GLY A 61 -1.78 3.37 28.43
CA GLY A 61 -3.11 3.97 28.35
C GLY A 61 -3.25 5.12 27.36
N GLU A 62 -2.17 5.51 26.67
CA GLU A 62 -2.23 6.49 25.60
C GLU A 62 -2.62 5.85 24.26
N THR A 63 -3.25 6.64 23.41
CA THR A 63 -3.62 6.26 22.04
C THR A 63 -2.91 7.17 21.05
N MET A 64 -2.24 6.59 20.06
CA MET A 64 -1.66 7.33 18.94
C MET A 64 -2.64 7.37 17.77
N VAL A 65 -2.84 8.55 17.21
CA VAL A 65 -3.54 8.73 15.93
C VAL A 65 -2.49 9.13 14.90
N SER A 66 -2.33 8.33 13.86
CA SER A 66 -1.24 8.49 12.90
C SER A 66 -1.74 8.33 11.46
N ASN A 67 -1.12 9.07 10.55
CA ASN A 67 -1.22 8.85 9.10
C ASN A 67 0.03 8.17 8.54
N ASP A 68 0.94 7.73 9.40
CA ASP A 68 2.14 6.99 9.00
C ASP A 68 1.82 5.50 8.80
N TRP A 69 2.55 4.86 7.90
CA TRP A 69 2.46 3.42 7.64
C TRP A 69 2.97 2.56 8.83
N LYS A 70 3.86 3.09 9.64
CA LYS A 70 4.36 2.45 10.87
C LYS A 70 3.38 2.68 12.01
N ASN A 71 2.28 1.97 12.00
CA ASN A 71 1.16 2.20 12.92
C ASN A 71 0.67 0.95 13.66
N MET A 72 1.54 -0.05 13.84
CA MET A 72 1.17 -1.26 14.58
C MET A 72 1.07 -0.95 16.08
N PRO A 73 0.15 -1.61 16.80
CA PRO A 73 0.09 -1.51 18.28
C PRO A 73 1.45 -1.83 18.90
N GLY A 74 1.86 -1.06 19.88
CA GLY A 74 3.15 -1.22 20.56
C GLY A 74 4.37 -0.69 19.82
N TYR A 75 4.28 -0.44 18.50
CA TYR A 75 5.43 -0.01 17.69
C TYR A 75 6.00 1.35 18.14
N ALA A 76 5.14 2.28 18.53
CA ALA A 76 5.54 3.64 18.92
C ALA A 76 5.82 3.80 20.43
N GLY A 77 5.89 2.74 21.19
CA GLY A 77 6.15 2.86 22.62
C GLY A 77 5.70 1.67 23.46
N TYR A 78 4.73 1.87 24.35
CA TYR A 78 4.23 0.83 25.24
C TYR A 78 3.53 -0.28 24.46
N GLU A 79 3.83 -1.54 24.75
CA GLU A 79 3.39 -2.72 24.00
C GLU A 79 1.87 -2.82 23.84
N GLU A 80 1.13 -2.44 24.88
CA GLU A 80 -0.34 -2.45 24.89
C GLU A 80 -0.96 -1.11 24.43
N SER A 81 -0.17 -0.16 23.92
CA SER A 81 -0.69 1.10 23.42
C SER A 81 -1.52 0.90 22.16
N GLN A 82 -2.58 1.71 22.04
CA GLN A 82 -3.42 1.70 20.84
C GLN A 82 -2.85 2.62 19.78
N THR A 83 -2.89 2.16 18.52
CA THR A 83 -2.54 2.98 17.37
C THR A 83 -3.69 2.95 16.37
N ILE A 84 -4.17 4.13 15.98
CA ILE A 84 -5.27 4.30 15.03
C ILE A 84 -4.72 4.96 13.77
N LEU A 85 -4.82 4.26 12.64
CA LEU A 85 -4.47 4.81 11.34
C LEU A 85 -5.63 5.67 10.81
N THR A 86 -5.29 6.89 10.40
CA THR A 86 -6.26 7.83 9.82
C THR A 86 -5.66 8.57 8.63
N ASP A 87 -6.50 9.28 7.91
CA ASP A 87 -6.03 10.32 6.98
C ASP A 87 -5.55 11.57 7.74
N THR A 88 -4.82 12.43 7.03
CA THR A 88 -4.27 13.66 7.59
C THR A 88 -5.35 14.60 8.12
N THR A 89 -6.50 14.69 7.49
CA THR A 89 -7.60 15.58 7.90
C THR A 89 -8.19 15.14 9.22
N THR A 90 -8.46 13.85 9.36
CA THR A 90 -8.95 13.24 10.61
C THR A 90 -7.94 13.39 11.74
N ALA A 91 -6.65 13.18 11.46
CA ALA A 91 -5.58 13.38 12.46
C ALA A 91 -5.52 14.85 12.95
N ILE A 92 -5.64 15.82 12.03
CA ILE A 92 -5.68 17.24 12.39
C ILE A 92 -6.92 17.57 13.23
N GLN A 93 -8.07 17.06 12.82
CA GLN A 93 -9.31 17.27 13.57
C GLN A 93 -9.20 16.68 14.97
N ALA A 94 -8.67 15.47 15.11
CA ALA A 94 -8.44 14.85 16.41
C ALA A 94 -7.49 15.69 17.27
N ALA A 95 -6.41 16.24 16.68
CA ALA A 95 -5.48 17.11 17.40
C ALA A 95 -6.14 18.41 17.91
N LEU A 96 -7.08 18.97 17.16
CA LEU A 96 -7.77 20.22 17.52
C LEU A 96 -8.91 20.01 18.52
N THR A 97 -9.60 18.88 18.44
CA THR A 97 -10.85 18.64 19.20
C THR A 97 -10.66 17.67 20.38
N GLY A 98 -9.59 16.90 20.40
CA GLY A 98 -9.39 15.80 21.35
C GLY A 98 -10.23 14.56 21.04
N GLN A 99 -10.90 14.52 19.91
CA GLN A 99 -11.79 13.42 19.52
C GLN A 99 -11.54 13.00 18.09
N ILE A 100 -11.58 11.70 17.83
CA ILE A 100 -11.62 11.16 16.48
C ILE A 100 -13.06 11.28 16.00
N GLY A 101 -13.33 12.27 15.14
CA GLY A 101 -14.63 12.45 14.54
C GLY A 101 -15.01 11.26 13.67
N LYS A 102 -16.30 10.93 13.60
CA LYS A 102 -16.80 10.11 12.50
C LYS A 102 -16.54 10.91 11.23
N LYS A 103 -15.87 10.29 10.24
CA LYS A 103 -15.82 10.82 8.88
C LYS A 103 -17.30 11.02 8.48
N GLU A 104 -17.76 12.25 8.28
CA GLU A 104 -18.96 12.44 7.50
C GLU A 104 -18.67 11.78 6.17
N GLU A 105 -19.49 10.81 5.79
CA GLU A 105 -19.43 10.15 4.48
C GLU A 105 -19.71 11.20 3.39
N LYS A 106 -18.71 12.03 3.12
CA LYS A 106 -18.59 12.81 1.90
C LYS A 106 -17.46 12.24 1.08
N LEU A 107 -17.63 11.03 0.60
CA LEU A 107 -16.96 10.48 -0.56
C LEU A 107 -17.98 9.65 -1.34
N GLU A 108 -19.10 10.26 -1.71
CA GLU A 108 -19.56 10.11 -3.07
C GLU A 108 -18.72 11.09 -3.91
N GLU A 109 -17.41 10.81 -4.06
CA GLU A 109 -16.74 11.20 -5.28
C GLU A 109 -17.54 10.49 -6.36
N GLU A 110 -18.22 11.28 -7.20
CA GLU A 110 -18.80 10.80 -8.44
C GLU A 110 -17.69 9.99 -9.12
N MET A 111 -17.78 8.67 -9.00
CA MET A 111 -16.90 7.77 -9.74
C MET A 111 -17.18 8.08 -11.19
N GLN A 112 -16.27 8.81 -11.85
CA GLN A 112 -16.29 8.87 -13.29
C GLN A 112 -16.42 7.44 -13.78
N GLU A 113 -17.32 7.18 -14.72
CA GLU A 113 -17.46 5.89 -15.37
C GLU A 113 -16.15 5.59 -16.10
N ASN A 114 -15.19 5.05 -15.35
CA ASN A 114 -13.93 4.59 -15.90
C ASN A 114 -14.23 3.37 -16.79
N LYS A 115 -13.56 3.28 -17.92
CA LYS A 115 -13.61 2.07 -18.73
C LYS A 115 -13.24 0.88 -17.82
N PRO A 116 -14.05 -0.19 -17.79
CA PRO A 116 -13.78 -1.31 -16.91
C PRO A 116 -12.39 -1.89 -17.17
N VAL A 117 -11.57 -1.98 -16.15
CA VAL A 117 -10.30 -2.74 -16.23
C VAL A 117 -10.66 -4.20 -16.09
N ILE A 118 -10.44 -4.94 -17.17
CA ILE A 118 -10.69 -6.38 -17.24
C ILE A 118 -9.34 -7.06 -17.45
N ILE A 119 -9.01 -8.00 -16.58
CA ILE A 119 -7.84 -8.87 -16.69
C ILE A 119 -8.37 -10.30 -16.79
N GLU A 120 -7.97 -11.01 -17.82
CA GLU A 120 -8.34 -12.41 -18.02
C GLU A 120 -7.09 -13.19 -18.42
N GLY A 121 -6.80 -14.25 -17.68
CA GLY A 121 -5.61 -15.03 -17.91
C GLY A 121 -5.63 -16.38 -17.24
N ARG A 122 -4.63 -17.16 -17.57
CA ARG A 122 -4.38 -18.46 -16.96
C ARG A 122 -3.89 -18.29 -15.53
N CYS A 123 -4.39 -19.10 -14.63
CA CYS A 123 -4.03 -19.12 -13.22
C CYS A 123 -2.78 -19.99 -12.98
N TRP A 124 -1.84 -19.42 -12.25
CA TRP A 124 -0.71 -20.11 -11.64
C TRP A 124 -0.92 -20.19 -10.13
N LYS A 125 -0.97 -21.40 -9.60
CA LYS A 125 -1.33 -21.61 -8.20
C LYS A 125 -0.12 -21.76 -7.29
N PHE A 126 -0.16 -21.06 -6.15
CA PHE A 126 0.83 -21.10 -5.08
C PHE A 126 0.18 -21.41 -3.73
N GLY A 127 1.00 -21.86 -2.78
CA GLY A 127 0.60 -22.06 -1.39
C GLY A 127 0.64 -20.79 -0.55
N ASP A 128 0.72 -20.99 0.76
CA ASP A 128 0.90 -19.93 1.74
C ASP A 128 2.38 -19.50 1.84
N ASP A 129 2.60 -18.33 2.47
CA ASP A 129 3.93 -17.82 2.85
C ASP A 129 4.94 -17.75 1.69
N ILE A 130 4.49 -17.35 0.50
CA ILE A 130 5.39 -17.08 -0.62
C ILE A 130 6.18 -15.81 -0.32
N ASP A 131 7.39 -15.99 0.17
CA ASP A 131 8.26 -14.89 0.56
C ASP A 131 9.02 -14.26 -0.62
N THR A 132 9.61 -13.10 -0.38
CA THR A 132 10.35 -12.36 -1.41
C THR A 132 11.63 -13.07 -1.87
N ASP A 133 12.20 -13.99 -1.08
CA ASP A 133 13.35 -14.81 -1.51
C ASP A 133 12.91 -15.98 -2.40
N ILE A 134 11.66 -16.44 -2.27
CA ILE A 134 11.03 -17.38 -3.21
C ILE A 134 10.71 -16.65 -4.52
N ILE A 135 10.17 -15.42 -4.44
CA ILE A 135 9.83 -14.65 -5.63
C ILE A 135 11.08 -14.28 -6.42
N ILE A 136 12.12 -13.78 -5.77
CA ILE A 136 13.43 -13.49 -6.38
C ILE A 136 14.55 -13.72 -5.37
N PRO A 137 15.40 -14.75 -5.56
CA PRO A 137 16.51 -15.05 -4.65
C PRO A 137 17.51 -13.90 -4.57
N THR A 138 18.06 -13.69 -3.36
CA THR A 138 19.01 -12.60 -3.08
C THR A 138 20.19 -12.54 -4.05
N GLN A 139 20.67 -13.68 -4.53
CA GLN A 139 21.80 -13.75 -5.46
C GLN A 139 21.55 -13.05 -6.79
N TRP A 140 20.28 -12.88 -7.19
CA TRP A 140 19.89 -12.30 -8.47
C TRP A 140 19.49 -10.82 -8.38
N VAL A 141 19.37 -10.23 -7.18
CA VAL A 141 18.89 -8.85 -7.03
C VAL A 141 19.87 -7.77 -7.53
N CYS A 142 21.10 -8.14 -7.86
CA CYS A 142 22.13 -7.22 -8.37
C CYS A 142 22.40 -7.36 -9.88
N VAL A 143 21.68 -8.24 -10.59
CA VAL A 143 21.81 -8.35 -12.04
C VAL A 143 20.79 -7.46 -12.76
N PRO A 144 20.99 -7.14 -14.05
CA PRO A 144 19.99 -6.40 -14.81
C PRO A 144 18.65 -7.12 -14.85
N MET A 145 17.55 -6.34 -14.94
CA MET A 145 16.18 -6.87 -14.92
C MET A 145 15.94 -7.91 -16.03
N GLU A 146 16.55 -7.73 -17.20
CA GLU A 146 16.45 -8.69 -18.33
C GLU A 146 16.96 -10.08 -17.98
N GLU A 147 17.95 -10.18 -17.08
CA GLU A 147 18.43 -11.45 -16.56
C GLU A 147 17.63 -11.87 -15.32
N MET A 148 17.39 -10.93 -14.42
CA MET A 148 16.69 -11.17 -13.15
C MET A 148 15.32 -11.84 -13.34
N LYS A 149 14.55 -11.43 -14.32
CA LYS A 149 13.19 -11.92 -14.57
C LYS A 149 13.16 -13.44 -14.85
N HIS A 150 14.22 -14.03 -15.40
CA HIS A 150 14.29 -15.46 -15.66
C HIS A 150 14.45 -16.31 -14.38
N HIS A 151 14.77 -15.68 -13.26
CA HIS A 151 14.94 -16.32 -11.96
C HIS A 151 13.74 -16.14 -11.03
N ALA A 152 12.63 -15.61 -11.55
CA ALA A 152 11.40 -15.46 -10.78
C ALA A 152 10.86 -16.83 -10.34
N PHE A 153 10.66 -17.00 -9.04
CA PHE A 153 10.19 -18.23 -8.41
C PHE A 153 11.15 -19.44 -8.54
N GLU A 154 12.40 -19.23 -8.92
CA GLU A 154 13.40 -20.28 -9.14
C GLU A 154 13.52 -21.27 -7.96
N PRO A 155 13.51 -20.87 -6.67
CA PRO A 155 13.62 -21.81 -5.55
C PRO A 155 12.46 -22.81 -5.45
N LEU A 156 11.27 -22.43 -5.92
CA LEU A 156 10.07 -23.25 -5.84
C LEU A 156 9.73 -23.90 -7.18
N ARG A 157 9.91 -23.17 -8.28
CA ARG A 157 9.52 -23.57 -9.64
C ARG A 157 10.49 -22.96 -10.66
N PRO A 158 11.69 -23.55 -10.84
CA PRO A 158 12.75 -22.96 -11.68
C PRO A 158 12.35 -22.75 -13.15
N GLU A 159 11.37 -23.50 -13.64
CA GLU A 159 10.87 -23.39 -15.03
C GLU A 159 9.77 -22.36 -15.20
N LEU A 160 9.24 -21.78 -14.11
CA LEU A 160 8.03 -20.97 -14.17
C LEU A 160 8.21 -19.65 -14.91
N ALA A 161 9.33 -18.97 -14.69
CA ALA A 161 9.60 -17.67 -15.31
C ALA A 161 9.48 -17.74 -16.85
N ASP A 162 9.99 -18.80 -17.47
CA ASP A 162 9.93 -19.00 -18.92
C ASP A 162 8.53 -19.41 -19.42
N GLN A 163 7.66 -19.88 -18.52
CA GLN A 163 6.30 -20.30 -18.84
C GLN A 163 5.24 -19.22 -18.65
N LEU A 164 5.53 -18.19 -17.86
CA LEU A 164 4.65 -17.04 -17.67
C LEU A 164 4.41 -16.30 -18.98
N ARG A 165 3.19 -15.78 -19.15
CA ARG A 165 2.78 -15.01 -20.34
C ARG A 165 2.06 -13.74 -19.91
N ASP A 166 2.03 -12.75 -20.79
CA ASP A 166 1.30 -11.51 -20.54
C ASP A 166 -0.17 -11.79 -20.26
N GLY A 167 -0.66 -11.23 -19.15
CA GLY A 167 -2.00 -11.43 -18.65
C GLY A 167 -2.19 -12.63 -17.73
N ASP A 168 -1.19 -13.50 -17.52
CA ASP A 168 -1.28 -14.58 -16.52
C ASP A 168 -1.57 -14.02 -15.12
N ILE A 169 -2.28 -14.79 -14.32
CA ILE A 169 -2.72 -14.41 -12.98
C ILE A 169 -2.10 -15.36 -11.96
N LEU A 170 -1.49 -14.82 -10.92
CA LEU A 170 -1.04 -15.65 -9.78
C LEU A 170 -2.18 -15.78 -8.78
N VAL A 171 -2.39 -16.99 -8.28
CA VAL A 171 -3.36 -17.27 -7.20
C VAL A 171 -2.63 -17.96 -6.05
N ALA A 172 -2.67 -17.36 -4.87
CA ALA A 172 -1.88 -17.80 -3.72
C ALA A 172 -2.73 -17.92 -2.44
N GLY A 173 -2.17 -18.58 -1.45
CA GLY A 173 -2.74 -18.70 -0.12
C GLY A 173 -2.52 -17.46 0.75
N ASP A 174 -2.25 -17.67 2.01
CA ASP A 174 -2.03 -16.60 2.97
C ASP A 174 -0.63 -15.98 2.86
N ASN A 175 -0.54 -14.68 3.26
CA ASN A 175 0.71 -13.95 3.50
C ASN A 175 1.67 -13.89 2.29
N PHE A 176 1.12 -13.69 1.07
CA PHE A 176 1.94 -13.57 -0.14
C PHE A 176 2.83 -12.34 -0.11
N GLY A 177 4.09 -12.49 -0.50
CA GLY A 177 5.09 -11.41 -0.53
C GLY A 177 5.69 -11.08 0.84
N CYS A 178 5.63 -12.02 1.80
CA CYS A 178 6.27 -11.86 3.10
C CYS A 178 7.81 -11.77 2.98
N GLY A 179 8.49 -11.52 4.10
CA GLY A 179 9.93 -11.42 4.16
C GLY A 179 10.45 -10.00 3.95
N SER A 180 11.44 -9.84 3.09
CA SER A 180 12.20 -8.61 2.89
C SER A 180 11.44 -7.55 2.08
N SER A 181 11.73 -6.27 2.31
CA SER A 181 11.10 -5.13 1.60
C SER A 181 11.65 -4.89 0.18
N ARG A 182 11.77 -5.95 -0.62
CA ARG A 182 12.36 -5.88 -1.96
C ARG A 182 11.34 -5.40 -2.99
N GLU A 183 11.60 -4.26 -3.60
CA GLU A 183 10.81 -3.74 -4.71
C GLU A 183 10.92 -4.66 -5.94
N MET A 184 12.13 -5.17 -6.22
CA MET A 184 12.40 -6.10 -7.31
C MET A 184 11.50 -7.34 -7.31
N ALA A 185 10.99 -7.78 -6.15
CA ALA A 185 10.05 -8.90 -6.09
C ALA A 185 8.73 -8.59 -6.84
N ALA A 186 8.25 -7.37 -6.79
CA ALA A 186 7.08 -6.96 -7.58
C ALA A 186 7.46 -6.70 -9.06
N GLU A 187 8.63 -6.11 -9.29
CA GLU A 187 9.11 -5.82 -10.64
C GLU A 187 9.29 -7.08 -11.49
N VAL A 188 9.94 -8.14 -10.96
CA VAL A 188 10.15 -9.38 -11.74
C VAL A 188 8.83 -10.07 -12.08
N ILE A 189 7.82 -9.99 -11.22
CA ILE A 189 6.49 -10.51 -11.50
C ILE A 189 5.86 -9.73 -12.68
N LYS A 190 5.94 -8.41 -12.66
CA LYS A 190 5.44 -7.53 -13.72
C LYS A 190 6.15 -7.78 -15.04
N GLU A 191 7.49 -7.87 -15.02
CA GLU A 191 8.30 -8.07 -16.23
C GLU A 191 8.08 -9.45 -16.87
N ASN A 192 7.58 -10.43 -16.10
CA ASN A 192 7.10 -11.71 -16.61
C ASN A 192 5.64 -11.65 -17.13
N GLY A 193 5.05 -10.46 -17.23
CA GLY A 193 3.72 -10.26 -17.82
C GLY A 193 2.54 -10.43 -16.89
N VAL A 194 2.77 -10.74 -15.61
CA VAL A 194 1.69 -10.86 -14.63
C VAL A 194 1.10 -9.50 -14.29
N ARG A 195 -0.22 -9.36 -14.42
CA ARG A 195 -0.95 -8.11 -14.18
C ARG A 195 -1.83 -8.15 -12.94
N CYS A 196 -2.11 -9.34 -12.42
CA CYS A 196 -2.98 -9.52 -11.27
C CYS A 196 -2.46 -10.66 -10.38
N ILE A 197 -2.53 -10.45 -9.08
CA ILE A 197 -2.30 -11.48 -8.07
C ILE A 197 -3.52 -11.53 -7.16
N ILE A 198 -4.08 -12.72 -6.96
CA ILE A 198 -5.20 -12.97 -6.06
C ILE A 198 -4.71 -13.85 -4.94
N ALA A 199 -4.88 -13.45 -3.70
CA ALA A 199 -4.42 -14.22 -2.55
C ALA A 199 -5.44 -14.16 -1.40
N LYS A 200 -5.29 -15.04 -0.41
CA LYS A 200 -6.06 -14.95 0.84
C LYS A 200 -5.65 -13.70 1.62
N SER A 201 -4.35 -13.41 1.66
CA SER A 201 -3.80 -12.20 2.28
C SER A 201 -2.42 -11.85 1.69
N PHE A 202 -1.98 -10.60 1.88
CA PHE A 202 -0.71 -10.09 1.39
C PHE A 202 0.11 -9.47 2.52
N ALA A 203 1.44 -9.60 2.41
CA ALA A 203 2.35 -8.82 3.23
C ALA A 203 2.29 -7.33 2.83
N ARG A 204 2.22 -6.45 3.82
CA ARG A 204 1.91 -5.01 3.66
C ARG A 204 2.89 -4.26 2.77
N ILE A 205 4.18 -4.56 2.85
CA ILE A 205 5.21 -3.90 2.03
C ILE A 205 5.09 -4.35 0.58
N PHE A 206 4.97 -5.66 0.35
CA PHE A 206 4.79 -6.22 -0.99
C PHE A 206 3.53 -5.65 -1.66
N PHE A 207 2.42 -5.54 -0.91
CA PHE A 207 1.17 -4.96 -1.41
C PHE A 207 1.39 -3.57 -2.01
N ARG A 208 2.13 -2.70 -1.32
CA ARG A 208 2.43 -1.35 -1.80
C ARG A 208 3.37 -1.34 -3.00
N ASN A 209 4.43 -2.14 -2.95
CA ASN A 209 5.38 -2.26 -4.05
C ASN A 209 4.68 -2.76 -5.33
N ALA A 210 3.81 -3.75 -5.22
CA ALA A 210 3.09 -4.30 -6.35
C ALA A 210 2.12 -3.29 -6.99
N ILE A 211 1.35 -2.54 -6.19
CA ILE A 211 0.48 -1.48 -6.70
C ILE A 211 1.30 -0.36 -7.35
N ASN A 212 2.41 0.06 -6.74
CA ASN A 212 3.30 1.06 -7.32
C ASN A 212 3.86 0.62 -8.67
N ASN A 213 4.04 -0.69 -8.86
CA ASN A 213 4.43 -1.30 -10.12
C ASN A 213 3.25 -1.52 -11.10
N GLY A 214 2.01 -1.24 -10.70
CA GLY A 214 0.82 -1.39 -11.54
C GLY A 214 0.26 -2.81 -11.58
N ILE A 215 0.62 -3.65 -10.61
CA ILE A 215 0.03 -4.98 -10.44
C ILE A 215 -1.23 -4.85 -9.59
N LEU A 216 -2.34 -5.38 -10.09
CA LEU A 216 -3.59 -5.46 -9.33
C LEU A 216 -3.49 -6.56 -8.26
N LEU A 217 -3.70 -6.20 -7.01
CA LEU A 217 -3.78 -7.15 -5.89
C LEU A 217 -5.21 -7.25 -5.36
N ILE A 218 -5.71 -8.47 -5.22
CA ILE A 218 -7.06 -8.74 -4.72
C ILE A 218 -7.01 -9.77 -3.60
N GLU A 219 -7.52 -9.39 -2.44
CA GLU A 219 -7.78 -10.35 -1.36
C GLU A 219 -9.11 -11.05 -1.63
N CYS A 220 -9.05 -12.36 -1.85
CA CYS A 220 -10.21 -13.22 -2.05
C CYS A 220 -9.97 -14.58 -1.37
N PRO A 221 -10.33 -14.74 -0.09
CA PRO A 221 -10.01 -15.95 0.69
C PRO A 221 -10.56 -17.25 0.11
N ALA A 222 -11.68 -17.19 -0.62
CA ALA A 222 -12.35 -18.38 -1.15
C ALA A 222 -11.70 -18.92 -2.44
N LEU A 223 -11.22 -18.04 -3.32
CA LEU A 223 -10.76 -18.42 -4.65
C LEU A 223 -9.57 -19.40 -4.64
N PRO A 224 -8.50 -19.19 -3.82
CA PRO A 224 -7.33 -20.07 -3.84
C PRO A 224 -7.65 -21.54 -3.52
N ASP A 225 -8.67 -21.81 -2.73
CA ASP A 225 -9.04 -23.18 -2.37
C ASP A 225 -9.85 -23.88 -3.47
N GLU A 226 -10.47 -23.12 -4.36
CA GLU A 226 -11.43 -23.64 -5.35
C GLU A 226 -10.87 -23.76 -6.76
N VAL A 227 -9.83 -22.96 -7.11
CA VAL A 227 -9.23 -23.00 -8.45
C VAL A 227 -8.13 -24.04 -8.55
N LYS A 228 -7.93 -24.52 -9.77
CA LYS A 228 -6.81 -25.38 -10.16
C LYS A 228 -5.85 -24.59 -11.04
N GLU A 229 -4.59 -24.96 -10.97
CA GLU A 229 -3.59 -24.41 -11.90
C GLU A 229 -4.01 -24.65 -13.34
N GLY A 230 -3.88 -23.60 -14.16
CA GLY A 230 -4.29 -23.61 -15.56
C GLY A 230 -5.74 -23.18 -15.80
N ASP A 231 -6.57 -23.05 -14.76
CA ASP A 231 -7.91 -22.47 -14.91
C ASP A 231 -7.83 -21.03 -15.45
N VAL A 232 -8.84 -20.65 -16.24
CA VAL A 232 -8.96 -19.26 -16.70
C VAL A 232 -9.72 -18.45 -15.66
N VAL A 233 -9.05 -17.42 -15.15
CA VAL A 233 -9.62 -16.47 -14.20
C VAL A 233 -9.85 -15.15 -14.89
N ARG A 234 -11.04 -14.58 -14.74
CA ARG A 234 -11.42 -13.27 -15.23
C ARG A 234 -11.71 -12.34 -14.06
N VAL A 235 -11.04 -11.22 -14.01
CA VAL A 235 -11.20 -10.15 -13.02
C VAL A 235 -11.81 -8.94 -13.70
N GLU A 236 -12.96 -8.50 -13.21
CA GLU A 236 -13.53 -7.19 -13.53
C GLU A 236 -13.35 -6.30 -12.31
N LEU A 237 -12.41 -5.36 -12.39
CA LEU A 237 -12.01 -4.52 -11.27
C LEU A 237 -13.20 -3.75 -10.70
N ASN A 238 -13.28 -3.64 -9.39
CA ASN A 238 -14.38 -3.04 -8.63
C ASN A 238 -15.72 -3.77 -8.72
N LYS A 239 -15.77 -4.98 -9.26
CA LYS A 239 -16.99 -5.76 -9.42
C LYS A 239 -16.84 -7.18 -8.93
N GLU A 240 -16.13 -8.03 -9.68
CA GLU A 240 -16.13 -9.47 -9.42
C GLU A 240 -14.93 -10.20 -10.04
N ILE A 241 -14.65 -11.39 -9.51
CA ILE A 241 -13.81 -12.38 -10.15
C ILE A 241 -14.72 -13.51 -10.64
N THR A 242 -14.47 -14.00 -11.84
CA THR A 242 -15.18 -15.15 -12.40
C THR A 242 -14.17 -16.26 -12.73
N CYS A 243 -14.45 -17.48 -12.27
CA CYS A 243 -13.67 -18.66 -12.58
C CYS A 243 -14.58 -19.90 -12.58
N ASN A 244 -14.48 -20.74 -13.62
CA ASN A 244 -15.24 -21.99 -13.75
C ASN A 244 -16.77 -21.84 -13.53
N GLY A 245 -17.34 -20.70 -13.96
CA GLY A 245 -18.76 -20.38 -13.80
C GLY A 245 -19.17 -19.93 -12.39
N LYS A 246 -18.23 -19.82 -11.46
CA LYS A 246 -18.45 -19.22 -10.14
C LYS A 246 -18.07 -17.76 -10.17
N VAL A 247 -18.76 -16.97 -9.34
CA VAL A 247 -18.56 -15.53 -9.19
C VAL A 247 -18.17 -15.21 -7.74
N TYR A 248 -17.10 -14.43 -7.59
CA TYR A 248 -16.61 -13.97 -6.29
C TYR A 248 -16.68 -12.44 -6.28
N PRO A 249 -17.50 -11.84 -5.43
CA PRO A 249 -17.57 -10.39 -5.34
C PRO A 249 -16.26 -9.84 -4.74
N ILE A 250 -15.78 -8.74 -5.29
CA ILE A 250 -14.60 -8.03 -4.78
C ILE A 250 -14.96 -6.63 -4.32
N GLY A 251 -14.22 -6.15 -3.33
CA GLY A 251 -14.37 -4.79 -2.82
C GLY A 251 -13.98 -3.73 -3.85
N LYS A 252 -14.52 -2.53 -3.70
CA LYS A 252 -14.11 -1.37 -4.50
C LYS A 252 -12.76 -0.86 -3.99
N ILE A 253 -11.85 -0.58 -4.88
CA ILE A 253 -10.60 0.11 -4.57
C ILE A 253 -10.81 1.62 -4.71
N HIS A 254 -10.01 2.39 -3.97
CA HIS A 254 -10.04 3.85 -4.04
C HIS A 254 -9.64 4.33 -5.44
N GLN A 255 -10.27 5.42 -5.93
CA GLN A 255 -10.07 5.95 -7.28
C GLN A 255 -8.58 6.18 -7.62
N ASN A 256 -7.80 6.73 -6.70
CA ASN A 256 -6.37 6.96 -6.93
C ASN A 256 -5.60 5.65 -7.20
N LEU A 257 -5.92 4.57 -6.49
CA LEU A 257 -5.29 3.26 -6.73
C LEU A 257 -5.72 2.68 -8.08
N TYR A 258 -6.98 2.87 -8.45
CA TYR A 258 -7.49 2.49 -9.76
C TYR A 258 -6.69 3.15 -10.88
N GLU A 259 -6.48 4.47 -10.79
CA GLU A 259 -5.74 5.25 -11.78
C GLU A 259 -4.28 4.80 -11.89
N ILE A 260 -3.60 4.58 -10.75
CA ILE A 260 -2.22 4.07 -10.72
C ILE A 260 -2.11 2.71 -11.43
N ILE A 261 -3.04 1.80 -11.15
CA ILE A 261 -3.07 0.46 -11.78
C ILE A 261 -3.38 0.58 -13.27
N ALA A 262 -4.35 1.40 -13.65
CA ALA A 262 -4.76 1.61 -15.04
C ALA A 262 -3.63 2.22 -15.89
N ASP A 263 -2.83 3.11 -15.32
CA ASP A 263 -1.67 3.73 -15.97
C ASP A 263 -0.44 2.79 -16.03
N GLY A 264 -0.51 1.64 -15.37
CA GLY A 264 0.57 0.64 -15.34
C GLY A 264 1.68 0.94 -14.32
N GLY A 265 1.35 1.68 -13.25
CA GLY A 265 2.19 1.96 -12.10
C GLY A 265 2.34 3.44 -11.77
N LEU A 266 2.86 3.71 -10.58
CA LEU A 266 2.95 5.06 -10.02
C LEU A 266 3.82 6.00 -10.87
N VAL A 267 4.94 5.52 -11.41
CA VAL A 267 5.85 6.35 -12.23
C VAL A 267 5.11 6.84 -13.48
N LYS A 268 4.50 5.93 -14.24
CA LYS A 268 3.72 6.28 -15.42
C LYS A 268 2.53 7.17 -15.10
N HIS A 269 1.87 6.92 -13.97
CA HIS A 269 0.76 7.76 -13.49
C HIS A 269 1.20 9.21 -13.23
N ILE A 270 2.39 9.41 -12.66
CA ILE A 270 2.95 10.74 -12.44
C ILE A 270 3.34 11.39 -13.77
N GLU A 271 4.00 10.65 -14.67
CA GLU A 271 4.38 11.15 -16.01
C GLU A 271 3.16 11.64 -16.79
N ASN A 272 2.07 10.85 -16.81
CA ASN A 272 0.81 11.21 -17.49
C ASN A 272 0.11 12.46 -16.91
N ARG A 273 0.47 12.88 -15.68
CA ARG A 273 -0.11 14.09 -15.04
C ARG A 273 0.74 15.35 -15.20
N VAL A 274 1.98 15.19 -15.62
CA VAL A 274 2.94 16.30 -15.78
C VAL A 274 2.96 16.82 -17.23
N GLU A 275 2.47 16.03 -18.19
CA GLU A 275 2.20 16.47 -19.57
C GLU A 275 0.85 17.20 -19.66
#